data_a09e6e3989efde59091342215ffded65
#
_entry.id   a09e6e3989efde59091342215ffded65
#
_cell.length_a   1.000
_cell.length_b   1.000
_cell.length_c   1.000
_cell.angle_alpha   90.00
_cell.angle_beta   90.00
_cell.angle_gamma   90.00
#
_symmetry.space_group_name_H-M   'P 1'
#
loop_
_entity.id
_entity.type
_entity.pdbx_description
1 polymer ?
#
loop_
_entity_poly.entity_id
_entity_poly.type
_entity_poly.pdbx_seq_one_letter_code
_entity_poly.pdbx_strand_id
1 'polypeptide(L)'
;VVADGTDPWVSATLPTGRGRYVLSFRASRALPLWRTSPSVRSVWSFTADVAASDEDDPSGEDAATPLPLLDVRTRLPLNVTNTARAGRPMTFAVTGVLAGADTTRVKTMTVEISADGGRHWRRATLTRVDADTFRAKVVNPKVTGSGAARGAVALRITAKAAQGSTVVQTVKAAYRVR
;
A
#
# COMPACT_ATOMS: atom_id res chain seq x y z
N VAL A 1 2.31 -21.81 -0.95
CA VAL A 1 2.45 -20.99 0.28
C VAL A 1 3.69 -21.50 1.00
N VAL A 2 4.63 -20.58 1.29
CA VAL A 2 5.86 -20.90 2.02
C VAL A 2 5.64 -20.73 3.52
N ALA A 3 4.91 -19.68 3.91
CA ALA A 3 4.50 -19.45 5.29
C ALA A 3 3.22 -18.61 5.33
N ASP A 4 2.46 -18.77 6.39
CA ASP A 4 1.31 -17.94 6.68
C ASP A 4 1.16 -17.80 8.22
N GLY A 5 0.49 -16.74 8.70
CA GLY A 5 0.30 -16.48 10.12
C GLY A 5 -0.62 -15.29 10.38
N THR A 6 -1.09 -15.18 11.62
CA THR A 6 -1.94 -14.09 12.10
C THR A 6 -1.18 -13.05 12.92
N ASP A 7 0.06 -13.36 13.28
CA ASP A 7 0.93 -12.48 14.04
C ASP A 7 1.49 -11.33 13.17
N PRO A 8 1.97 -10.24 13.77
CA PRO A 8 2.55 -9.12 13.03
C PRO A 8 3.87 -9.47 12.32
N TRP A 9 4.39 -10.63 12.55
CA TRP A 9 5.63 -11.18 11.99
C TRP A 9 5.44 -12.64 11.60
N VAL A 10 6.13 -13.06 10.56
CA VAL A 10 6.17 -14.43 10.10
C VAL A 10 7.60 -14.75 9.68
N SER A 11 8.09 -15.90 10.11
CA SER A 11 9.39 -16.44 9.69
C SER A 11 9.18 -17.53 8.66
N ALA A 12 10.01 -17.55 7.64
CA ALA A 12 9.97 -18.55 6.59
C ALA A 12 11.38 -18.86 6.09
N THR A 13 11.70 -20.12 5.91
CA THR A 13 12.90 -20.53 5.18
C THR A 13 12.59 -20.44 3.69
N LEU A 14 13.36 -19.61 2.99
CA LEU A 14 13.24 -19.46 1.55
C LEU A 14 14.25 -20.34 0.83
N PRO A 15 13.94 -20.87 -0.37
CA PRO A 15 14.92 -21.56 -1.19
C PRO A 15 16.09 -20.63 -1.52
N THR A 16 17.31 -21.18 -1.51
CA THR A 16 18.52 -20.46 -1.91
C THR A 16 18.48 -20.05 -3.38
N GLY A 17 19.13 -18.93 -3.69
CA GLY A 17 19.21 -18.38 -5.02
C GLY A 17 18.10 -17.40 -5.36
N ARG A 18 18.07 -16.97 -6.62
CA ARG A 18 17.16 -15.94 -7.10
C ARG A 18 15.74 -16.49 -7.31
N GLY A 19 14.79 -15.96 -6.55
CA GLY A 19 13.38 -16.33 -6.62
C GLY A 19 12.43 -15.15 -6.74
N ARG A 20 11.24 -15.39 -7.30
CA ARG A 20 10.13 -14.43 -7.30
C ARG A 20 9.15 -14.77 -6.18
N TYR A 21 8.83 -13.78 -5.36
CA TYR A 21 8.00 -13.94 -4.18
C TYR A 21 6.79 -13.02 -4.23
N VAL A 22 5.72 -13.45 -3.57
CA VAL A 22 4.51 -12.66 -3.33
C VAL A 22 4.26 -12.66 -1.83
N LEU A 23 4.21 -11.46 -1.24
CA LEU A 23 3.83 -11.26 0.15
C LEU A 23 2.44 -10.60 0.18
N SER A 24 1.50 -11.16 0.94
CA SER A 24 0.18 -10.57 1.17
C SER A 24 -0.01 -10.30 2.65
N PHE A 25 -0.33 -9.07 2.99
CA PHE A 25 -0.60 -8.64 4.36
C PHE A 25 -1.99 -8.00 4.46
N ARG A 26 -2.70 -8.31 5.53
CA ARG A 26 -3.99 -7.70 5.82
C ARG A 26 -4.06 -7.31 7.30
N ALA A 27 -4.27 -6.02 7.55
CA ALA A 27 -4.59 -5.50 8.87
C ALA A 27 -6.06 -5.12 8.95
N SER A 28 -6.70 -5.43 10.07
CA SER A 28 -8.10 -5.06 10.35
C SER A 28 -8.21 -4.49 11.75
N ARG A 29 -9.10 -3.50 11.90
CA ARG A 29 -9.39 -2.83 13.18
C ARG A 29 -10.87 -2.93 13.47
N ALA A 30 -11.22 -3.15 14.74
CA ALA A 30 -12.62 -3.24 15.15
C ALA A 30 -13.32 -1.87 15.06
N LEU A 31 -14.54 -1.87 14.52
CA LEU A 31 -15.50 -0.78 14.66
C LEU A 31 -16.16 -0.89 16.06
N PRO A 32 -16.60 0.22 16.69
CA PRO A 32 -16.84 1.56 16.12
C PRO A 32 -15.74 2.59 16.33
N LEU A 33 -14.67 2.27 17.06
CA LEU A 33 -13.62 3.24 17.39
C LEU A 33 -12.92 3.81 16.15
N TRP A 34 -12.72 2.99 15.12
CA TRP A 34 -12.00 3.35 13.90
C TRP A 34 -12.94 3.50 12.71
N ARG A 35 -13.43 4.73 12.47
CA ARG A 35 -14.32 5.02 11.34
C ARG A 35 -13.61 5.13 9.98
N THR A 36 -12.27 5.26 10.00
CA THR A 36 -11.43 5.31 8.80
C THR A 36 -10.39 4.21 8.87
N SER A 37 -10.00 3.71 7.70
CA SER A 37 -9.02 2.64 7.52
C SER A 37 -9.27 1.39 8.39
N PRO A 38 -10.52 0.88 8.46
CA PRO A 38 -10.83 -0.31 9.27
C PRO A 38 -10.17 -1.58 8.71
N SER A 39 -9.74 -1.55 7.46
CA SER A 39 -9.00 -2.65 6.84
C SER A 39 -8.04 -2.10 5.78
N VAL A 40 -6.81 -2.58 5.85
CA VAL A 40 -5.75 -2.36 4.86
C VAL A 40 -5.30 -3.72 4.36
N ARG A 41 -5.20 -3.86 3.05
CA ARG A 41 -4.59 -5.03 2.39
C ARG A 41 -3.49 -4.56 1.48
N SER A 42 -2.30 -5.12 1.64
CA SER A 42 -1.17 -4.90 0.74
C SER A 42 -0.73 -6.23 0.14
N VAL A 43 -0.43 -6.22 -1.13
CA VAL A 43 0.14 -7.35 -1.86
C VAL A 43 1.38 -6.86 -2.58
N TRP A 44 2.53 -7.40 -2.23
CA TRP A 44 3.80 -7.13 -2.88
C TRP A 44 4.18 -8.30 -3.77
N SER A 45 4.82 -8.00 -4.90
CA SER A 45 5.55 -8.98 -5.69
C SER A 45 6.95 -8.44 -5.95
N PHE A 46 7.96 -9.22 -5.67
CA PHE A 46 9.36 -8.83 -5.75
C PHE A 46 10.24 -10.02 -6.12
N THR A 47 11.47 -9.75 -6.49
CA THR A 47 12.53 -10.76 -6.66
C THR A 47 13.55 -10.55 -5.55
N ALA A 48 13.91 -11.62 -4.86
CA ALA A 48 15.01 -11.64 -3.91
C ALA A 48 16.01 -12.72 -4.33
N ASP A 49 17.26 -12.49 -4.00
CA ASP A 49 18.34 -13.47 -4.11
C ASP A 49 18.68 -13.90 -2.69
N VAL A 50 18.41 -15.14 -2.37
CA VAL A 50 18.59 -15.69 -1.03
C VAL A 50 19.95 -16.39 -1.00
N ALA A 51 20.88 -15.84 -0.23
CA ALA A 51 22.17 -16.49 0.00
C ALA A 51 21.99 -17.87 0.65
N ALA A 52 22.91 -18.79 0.39
CA ALA A 52 23.01 -20.00 1.19
C ALA A 52 23.37 -19.58 2.62
N SER A 53 22.70 -20.13 3.63
CA SER A 53 23.16 -19.97 5.01
C SER A 53 24.50 -20.68 5.15
N ASP A 54 25.51 -19.97 5.56
CA ASP A 54 26.75 -20.59 6.01
C ASP A 54 26.46 -21.28 7.36
N GLU A 55 26.27 -22.60 7.34
CA GLU A 55 26.06 -23.40 8.56
C GLU A 55 27.23 -23.29 9.53
N ASP A 56 28.39 -22.79 9.07
CA ASP A 56 29.63 -22.62 9.82
C ASP A 56 29.91 -21.19 10.30
N ASP A 57 28.95 -20.23 10.17
CA ASP A 57 29.16 -18.90 10.72
C ASP A 57 28.93 -18.90 12.25
N PRO A 58 30.04 -18.92 13.08
CA PRO A 58 29.93 -18.94 14.53
C PRO A 58 29.36 -17.62 15.11
N SER A 59 29.24 -16.57 14.31
CA SER A 59 28.72 -15.26 14.77
C SER A 59 27.22 -15.25 14.86
N GLY A 60 26.50 -16.09 14.12
CA GLY A 60 25.05 -16.12 14.09
C GLY A 60 24.41 -14.79 13.65
N GLU A 61 25.21 -13.83 13.26
CA GLU A 61 24.79 -12.53 12.75
C GLU A 61 24.66 -12.60 11.23
N ASP A 62 23.74 -13.42 10.74
CA ASP A 62 23.26 -13.26 9.36
C ASP A 62 22.78 -11.81 9.22
N ALA A 63 23.57 -10.98 8.56
CA ALA A 63 23.22 -9.60 8.30
C ALA A 63 21.89 -9.55 7.55
N ALA A 64 20.81 -9.29 8.28
CA ALA A 64 19.46 -9.32 7.75
C ALA A 64 19.35 -8.36 6.55
N THR A 65 19.19 -8.91 5.36
CA THR A 65 19.01 -8.12 4.15
C THR A 65 17.53 -7.73 4.01
N PRO A 66 17.19 -6.44 3.97
CA PRO A 66 15.80 -6.01 3.79
C PRO A 66 15.23 -6.53 2.48
N LEU A 67 14.03 -7.11 2.53
CA LEU A 67 13.31 -7.47 1.32
C LEU A 67 12.99 -6.21 0.50
N PRO A 68 13.12 -6.25 -0.83
CA PRO A 68 12.89 -5.08 -1.69
C PRO A 68 11.40 -4.80 -1.87
N LEU A 69 10.70 -4.51 -0.77
CA LEU A 69 9.28 -4.18 -0.74
C LEU A 69 9.06 -2.74 -1.16
N LEU A 70 8.19 -2.54 -2.15
CA LEU A 70 7.78 -1.20 -2.57
C LEU A 70 6.59 -0.74 -1.74
N ASP A 71 6.78 0.20 -0.84
CA ASP A 71 5.71 0.84 -0.11
C ASP A 71 5.14 2.06 -0.84
N VAL A 72 3.90 2.41 -0.51
CA VAL A 72 3.24 3.62 -1.01
C VAL A 72 2.76 4.49 0.15
N ARG A 73 3.16 5.75 0.12
CA ARG A 73 2.79 6.76 1.12
C ARG A 73 1.88 7.80 0.50
N THR A 74 0.84 8.19 1.22
CA THR A 74 -0.11 9.21 0.77
C THR A 74 -0.21 10.34 1.78
N ARG A 75 -0.31 11.57 1.28
CA ARG A 75 -0.61 12.75 2.09
C ARG A 75 -1.92 13.36 1.63
N LEU A 76 -3.03 12.86 2.18
CA LEU A 76 -4.37 13.34 1.88
C LEU A 76 -4.66 14.64 2.64
N PRO A 77 -5.14 15.72 1.98
CA PRO A 77 -5.51 16.98 2.63
C PRO A 77 -6.89 16.85 3.28
N LEU A 78 -6.94 16.14 4.39
CA LEU A 78 -8.15 15.89 5.17
C LEU A 78 -8.19 16.83 6.39
N ASN A 79 -9.39 17.06 6.90
CA ASN A 79 -9.54 17.73 8.18
C ASN A 79 -9.25 16.79 9.37
N VAL A 80 -9.34 17.30 10.60
CA VAL A 80 -9.07 16.55 11.84
C VAL A 80 -9.99 15.34 12.06
N THR A 81 -11.10 15.24 11.34
CA THR A 81 -12.02 14.11 11.38
C THR A 81 -11.85 13.15 10.19
N ASN A 82 -10.72 13.24 9.47
CA ASN A 82 -10.43 12.46 8.26
C ASN A 82 -11.52 12.59 7.19
N THR A 83 -12.06 13.80 7.00
CA THR A 83 -13.09 14.06 6.00
C THR A 83 -12.65 15.07 4.95
N ALA A 84 -13.16 14.88 3.72
CA ALA A 84 -13.06 15.79 2.59
C ALA A 84 -14.45 16.29 2.15
N ARG A 85 -14.50 17.38 1.36
CA ARG A 85 -15.74 17.89 0.81
C ARG A 85 -16.25 16.99 -0.31
N ALA A 86 -17.52 16.57 -0.22
CA ALA A 86 -18.19 15.79 -1.25
C ALA A 86 -18.30 16.57 -2.57
N GLY A 87 -18.19 15.87 -3.71
CA GLY A 87 -18.33 16.45 -5.06
C GLY A 87 -17.23 17.44 -5.45
N ARG A 88 -16.23 17.67 -4.62
CA ARG A 88 -15.14 18.64 -4.88
C ARG A 88 -13.86 17.96 -5.32
N PRO A 89 -13.06 18.61 -6.16
CA PRO A 89 -11.72 18.13 -6.50
C PRO A 89 -10.83 18.06 -5.26
N MET A 90 -10.02 17.02 -5.17
CA MET A 90 -8.97 16.85 -4.16
C MET A 90 -7.68 16.46 -4.87
N THR A 91 -6.57 17.10 -4.47
CA THR A 91 -5.23 16.80 -4.98
C THR A 91 -4.35 16.40 -3.82
N PHE A 92 -3.57 15.34 -3.99
CA PHE A 92 -2.67 14.83 -2.95
C PHE A 92 -1.42 14.18 -3.56
N ALA A 93 -0.36 14.10 -2.76
CA ALA A 93 0.87 13.42 -3.15
C ALA A 93 0.79 11.93 -2.83
N VAL A 94 1.38 11.13 -3.72
CA VAL A 94 1.61 9.68 -3.54
C VAL A 94 3.06 9.40 -3.87
N THR A 95 3.79 8.85 -2.91
CA THR A 95 5.22 8.55 -3.04
C THR A 95 5.44 7.05 -2.90
N GLY A 96 6.25 6.47 -3.79
CA GLY A 96 6.74 5.10 -3.66
C GLY A 96 8.07 5.09 -2.92
N VAL A 97 8.23 4.17 -1.97
CA VAL A 97 9.47 3.99 -1.19
C VAL A 97 9.85 2.53 -1.24
N LEU A 98 11.05 2.23 -1.73
CA LEU A 98 11.57 0.86 -1.74
C LEU A 98 12.37 0.61 -0.47
N ALA A 99 12.02 -0.44 0.25
CA ALA A 99 12.76 -0.84 1.44
C ALA A 99 14.20 -1.22 1.10
N GLY A 100 15.15 -0.80 1.92
CA GLY A 100 16.58 -1.09 1.75
C GLY A 100 17.26 -0.33 0.61
N ALA A 101 16.61 0.66 -0.01
CA ALA A 101 17.20 1.46 -1.07
C ALA A 101 17.27 2.95 -0.69
N ASP A 102 18.41 3.59 -0.96
CA ASP A 102 18.60 5.02 -0.73
C ASP A 102 17.73 5.87 -1.66
N THR A 103 17.46 5.37 -2.85
CA THR A 103 16.63 6.04 -3.84
C THR A 103 15.63 5.07 -4.47
N THR A 104 14.42 5.56 -4.70
CA THR A 104 13.36 4.80 -5.38
C THR A 104 13.04 5.44 -6.72
N ARG A 105 12.94 4.63 -7.77
CA ARG A 105 12.38 5.06 -9.05
C ARG A 105 11.11 4.28 -9.35
N VAL A 106 9.98 4.96 -9.24
CA VAL A 106 8.69 4.38 -9.60
C VAL A 106 8.47 4.46 -11.10
N LYS A 107 8.37 3.31 -11.76
CA LYS A 107 8.12 3.23 -13.20
C LYS A 107 6.67 3.59 -13.55
N THR A 108 5.72 2.97 -12.85
CA THR A 108 4.29 3.19 -13.06
C THR A 108 3.56 3.31 -11.74
N MET A 109 2.50 4.12 -11.72
CA MET A 109 1.59 4.25 -10.59
C MET A 109 0.16 4.40 -11.09
N THR A 110 -0.78 3.81 -10.36
CA THR A 110 -2.21 4.01 -10.55
C THR A 110 -2.84 4.28 -9.19
N VAL A 111 -3.71 5.26 -9.12
CA VAL A 111 -4.47 5.61 -7.92
C VAL A 111 -5.94 5.58 -8.27
N GLU A 112 -6.74 4.90 -7.45
CA GLU A 112 -8.16 4.72 -7.68
C GLU A 112 -8.94 4.93 -6.39
N ILE A 113 -10.13 5.48 -6.49
CA ILE A 113 -11.07 5.65 -5.38
C ILE A 113 -12.38 4.91 -5.66
N SER A 114 -13.03 4.46 -4.59
CA SER A 114 -14.34 3.80 -4.65
C SER A 114 -15.26 4.33 -3.56
N ALA A 115 -16.52 4.64 -3.93
CA ALA A 115 -17.55 5.10 -3.01
C ALA A 115 -18.50 3.99 -2.53
N ASP A 116 -18.31 2.76 -3.00
CA ASP A 116 -19.22 1.62 -2.82
C ASP A 116 -18.52 0.39 -2.22
N GLY A 117 -17.48 0.63 -1.43
CA GLY A 117 -16.73 -0.42 -0.74
C GLY A 117 -15.80 -1.25 -1.62
N GLY A 118 -15.45 -0.74 -2.81
CA GLY A 118 -14.52 -1.37 -3.74
C GLY A 118 -15.19 -2.18 -4.87
N ARG A 119 -16.49 -2.00 -5.10
CA ARG A 119 -17.20 -2.64 -6.22
C ARG A 119 -16.88 -1.95 -7.55
N HIS A 120 -16.90 -0.61 -7.56
CA HIS A 120 -16.54 0.19 -8.72
C HIS A 120 -15.40 1.15 -8.35
N TRP A 121 -14.41 1.24 -9.24
CA TRP A 121 -13.22 2.06 -9.04
C TRP A 121 -13.13 3.15 -10.11
N ARG A 122 -12.78 4.37 -9.68
CA ARG A 122 -12.50 5.50 -10.56
C ARG A 122 -11.06 5.90 -10.43
N ARG A 123 -10.37 6.01 -11.55
CA ARG A 123 -8.95 6.40 -11.59
C ARG A 123 -8.79 7.89 -11.31
N ALA A 124 -7.73 8.22 -10.57
CA ALA A 124 -7.20 9.57 -10.45
C ALA A 124 -6.44 9.96 -11.71
N THR A 125 -6.45 11.25 -12.03
CA THR A 125 -5.45 11.82 -12.94
C THR A 125 -4.13 11.94 -12.19
N LEU A 126 -3.05 11.40 -12.77
CA LEU A 126 -1.72 11.44 -12.17
C LEU A 126 -0.80 12.32 -12.99
N THR A 127 -0.03 13.16 -12.30
CA THR A 127 1.10 13.91 -12.86
C THR A 127 2.34 13.53 -12.08
N ARG A 128 3.39 13.11 -12.77
CA ARG A 128 4.69 12.83 -12.14
C ARG A 128 5.30 14.13 -11.63
N VAL A 129 5.78 14.13 -10.40
CA VAL A 129 6.47 15.27 -9.77
C VAL A 129 7.98 15.05 -9.84
N ASP A 130 8.42 13.84 -9.48
CA ASP A 130 9.84 13.42 -9.49
C ASP A 130 9.98 11.90 -9.72
N ALA A 131 11.11 11.31 -9.36
CA ALA A 131 11.42 9.90 -9.63
C ALA A 131 10.48 8.92 -8.92
N ASP A 132 9.99 9.28 -7.73
CA ASP A 132 9.21 8.42 -6.84
C ASP A 132 7.83 8.98 -6.52
N THR A 133 7.57 10.26 -6.75
CA THR A 133 6.38 10.98 -6.31
C THR A 133 5.49 11.39 -7.48
N PHE A 134 4.19 11.20 -7.26
CA PHE A 134 3.12 11.61 -8.17
C PHE A 134 2.12 12.49 -7.44
N ARG A 135 1.57 13.45 -8.18
CA ARG A 135 0.40 14.24 -7.76
C ARG A 135 -0.85 13.60 -8.33
N ALA A 136 -1.71 13.11 -7.44
CA ALA A 136 -3.00 12.54 -7.80
C ALA A 136 -4.11 13.58 -7.67
N LYS A 137 -4.98 13.68 -8.68
CA LYS A 137 -6.18 14.52 -8.67
C LYS A 137 -7.41 13.64 -8.84
N VAL A 138 -8.34 13.72 -7.90
CA VAL A 138 -9.63 13.02 -7.90
C VAL A 138 -10.78 14.02 -7.72
N VAL A 139 -11.97 13.68 -8.20
CA VAL A 139 -13.21 14.34 -7.78
C VAL A 139 -13.84 13.47 -6.72
N ASN A 140 -13.97 13.98 -5.51
CA ASN A 140 -14.61 13.26 -4.42
C ASN A 140 -16.03 12.84 -4.79
N PRO A 141 -16.49 11.64 -4.43
CA PRO A 141 -17.86 11.23 -4.68
C PRO A 141 -18.85 12.10 -3.90
N LYS A 142 -20.12 12.08 -4.33
CA LYS A 142 -21.22 12.54 -3.49
C LYS A 142 -21.35 11.62 -2.27
N VAL A 143 -21.97 12.11 -1.21
CA VAL A 143 -22.22 11.29 -0.01
C VAL A 143 -23.17 10.15 -0.37
N THR A 144 -22.72 8.92 -0.19
CA THR A 144 -23.49 7.69 -0.43
C THR A 144 -23.43 6.78 0.79
N GLY A 145 -24.27 5.75 0.81
CA GLY A 145 -24.32 4.77 1.90
C GLY A 145 -25.09 5.27 3.12
N SER A 146 -25.20 4.40 4.11
CA SER A 146 -25.88 4.63 5.38
C SER A 146 -25.06 4.12 6.56
N GLY A 147 -25.40 4.48 7.79
CA GLY A 147 -24.73 4.04 9.00
C GLY A 147 -23.22 4.28 8.95
N ALA A 148 -22.44 3.28 9.34
CA ALA A 148 -20.97 3.35 9.37
C ALA A 148 -20.35 3.50 7.97
N ALA A 149 -21.02 3.07 6.89
CA ALA A 149 -20.53 3.19 5.52
C ALA A 149 -20.85 4.56 4.87
N ARG A 150 -21.65 5.42 5.51
CA ARG A 150 -22.05 6.72 4.93
C ARG A 150 -20.83 7.58 4.62
N GLY A 151 -20.69 7.95 3.34
CA GLY A 151 -19.61 8.80 2.85
C GLY A 151 -18.21 8.16 2.89
N ALA A 152 -18.11 6.85 3.14
CA ALA A 152 -16.83 6.15 3.12
C ALA A 152 -16.26 6.08 1.71
N VAL A 153 -14.96 6.36 1.58
CA VAL A 153 -14.22 6.27 0.32
C VAL A 153 -13.04 5.33 0.50
N ALA A 154 -13.00 4.28 -0.29
CA ALA A 154 -11.85 3.38 -0.35
C ALA A 154 -10.81 3.93 -1.34
N LEU A 155 -9.54 3.63 -1.07
CA LEU A 155 -8.40 3.99 -1.89
C LEU A 155 -7.65 2.72 -2.30
N ARG A 156 -7.29 2.61 -3.57
CA ARG A 156 -6.41 1.58 -4.09
C ARG A 156 -5.25 2.23 -4.84
N ILE A 157 -4.04 1.80 -4.51
CA ILE A 157 -2.82 2.25 -5.17
C ILE A 157 -2.11 1.03 -5.70
N THR A 158 -1.73 1.09 -6.96
CA THR A 158 -0.85 0.11 -7.60
C THR A 158 0.40 0.83 -8.06
N ALA A 159 1.56 0.35 -7.68
CA ALA A 159 2.84 0.91 -8.11
C ALA A 159 3.82 -0.18 -8.53
N LYS A 160 4.73 0.18 -9.45
CA LYS A 160 5.84 -0.66 -9.88
C LYS A 160 7.12 0.15 -9.88
N ALA A 161 8.13 -0.33 -9.19
CA ALA A 161 9.47 0.23 -9.21
C ALA A 161 10.25 -0.17 -10.47
N ALA A 162 11.30 0.57 -10.79
CA ALA A 162 12.11 0.32 -11.98
C ALA A 162 12.77 -1.07 -11.97
N GLN A 163 13.21 -1.55 -10.80
CA GLN A 163 13.80 -2.88 -10.58
C GLN A 163 12.77 -4.02 -10.56
N GLY A 164 11.48 -3.75 -10.73
CA GLY A 164 10.46 -4.76 -10.94
C GLY A 164 9.56 -5.04 -9.73
N SER A 165 9.92 -4.61 -8.52
CA SER A 165 9.05 -4.73 -7.34
C SER A 165 7.73 -4.01 -7.55
N THR A 166 6.63 -4.63 -7.13
CA THR A 166 5.28 -4.08 -7.27
C THR A 166 4.54 -4.10 -5.94
N VAL A 167 3.58 -3.19 -5.79
CA VAL A 167 2.63 -3.21 -4.68
C VAL A 167 1.23 -2.92 -5.19
N VAL A 168 0.25 -3.62 -4.61
CA VAL A 168 -1.17 -3.25 -4.67
C VAL A 168 -1.65 -3.07 -3.23
N GLN A 169 -1.91 -1.83 -2.85
CA GLN A 169 -2.46 -1.51 -1.53
C GLN A 169 -3.91 -1.05 -1.67
N THR A 170 -4.79 -1.64 -0.86
CA THR A 170 -6.20 -1.27 -0.77
C THR A 170 -6.54 -0.90 0.67
N VAL A 171 -7.03 0.32 0.87
CA VAL A 171 -7.48 0.84 2.16
C VAL A 171 -8.99 1.02 2.10
N LYS A 172 -9.75 0.25 2.88
CA LYS A 172 -11.20 0.44 3.02
C LYS A 172 -11.46 1.69 3.86
N ALA A 173 -12.42 2.51 3.43
CA ALA A 173 -12.75 3.78 4.10
C ALA A 173 -11.49 4.59 4.45
N ALA A 174 -10.59 4.78 3.47
CA ALA A 174 -9.35 5.55 3.65
C ALA A 174 -9.64 6.97 4.16
N TYR A 175 -10.74 7.55 3.73
CA TYR A 175 -11.30 8.81 4.23
C TYR A 175 -12.82 8.82 4.05
N ARG A 176 -13.45 9.89 4.51
CA ARG A 176 -14.90 10.09 4.35
C ARG A 176 -15.18 11.38 3.60
N VAL A 177 -16.35 11.47 2.97
CA VAL A 177 -16.88 12.71 2.36
C VAL A 177 -18.12 13.19 3.09
N ARG A 178 -18.28 14.50 3.19
CA ARG A 178 -19.41 15.19 3.80
C ARG A 178 -19.77 16.46 3.04
#